data_6108de89fa42427d5fb9d05b219774a3
#
_entry.id   6108de89fa42427d5fb9d05b219774a3
#
_cell.length_a   1.000
_cell.length_b   1.000
_cell.length_c   1.000
_cell.angle_alpha   90.00
_cell.angle_beta   90.00
_cell.angle_gamma   90.00
#
_symmetry.space_group_name_H-M   'P 1'
#
loop_
_entity.id
_entity.type
_entity.pdbx_description
1 polymer ?
#
loop_
_entity_poly.entity_id
_entity_poly.type
_entity_poly.pdbx_seq_one_letter_code
_entity_poly.pdbx_strand_id
1 'polypeptide(L)' 'MPKFFVQSNQISGNNIQILGDNVNHIHNVLRKKLQDTIQICDQETGENYIAKIVEIHTDYINCQIEEK' A
#
# COMPACT_ATOMS: atom_id res chain seq x y z
N MET A 1 -9.68 -6.37 -7.21
CA MET A 1 -8.74 -5.96 -6.16
C MET A 1 -8.55 -4.44 -6.21
N PRO A 2 -8.66 -3.73 -5.09
CA PRO A 2 -8.47 -2.28 -5.11
C PRO A 2 -7.03 -1.90 -5.48
N LYS A 3 -6.89 -0.80 -6.18
CA LYS A 3 -5.60 -0.29 -6.59
C LYS A 3 -5.36 1.07 -5.94
N PHE A 4 -4.18 1.24 -5.37
CA PHE A 4 -3.80 2.49 -4.72
C PHE A 4 -2.57 3.06 -5.40
N PHE A 5 -2.50 4.38 -5.48
CA PHE A 5 -1.39 5.07 -6.12
C PHE A 5 -0.46 5.65 -5.05
N VAL A 6 0.83 5.45 -5.25
CA VAL A 6 1.85 5.98 -4.34
C VAL A 6 2.90 6.72 -5.16
N GLN A 7 3.72 7.51 -4.47
CA GLN A 7 4.87 8.15 -5.10
C GLN A 7 6.09 7.24 -4.91
N SER A 8 7.07 7.39 -5.78
CA SER A 8 8.26 6.54 -5.74
C SER A 8 8.97 6.60 -4.39
N ASN A 9 8.97 7.76 -3.72
CA ASN A 9 9.64 7.90 -2.43
C ASN A 9 8.95 7.15 -1.28
N GLN A 10 7.75 6.61 -1.53
CA GLN A 10 7.06 5.78 -0.54
C GLN A 10 7.48 4.32 -0.64
N ILE A 11 8.25 3.96 -1.67
CA ILE A 11 8.74 2.61 -1.89
C ILE A 11 10.22 2.55 -1.53
N SER A 12 10.58 1.61 -0.65
CA SER A 12 11.95 1.42 -0.22
C SER A 12 12.24 -0.08 -0.21
N GLY A 13 13.06 -0.54 -1.17
CA GLY A 13 13.32 -1.97 -1.32
C GLY A 13 12.03 -2.73 -1.58
N ASN A 14 11.67 -3.65 -0.71
CA ASN A 14 10.42 -4.41 -0.81
C ASN A 14 9.30 -3.82 0.05
N ASN A 15 9.50 -2.65 0.64
CA ASN A 15 8.55 -2.05 1.56
C ASN A 15 7.86 -0.86 0.91
N ILE A 16 6.55 -0.74 1.12
CA ILE A 16 5.77 0.39 0.66
C ILE A 16 5.05 0.99 1.85
N GLN A 17 5.18 2.31 2.04
CA GLN A 17 4.49 3.02 3.10
C GLN A 17 3.31 3.78 2.51
N ILE A 18 2.10 3.41 2.94
CA ILE A 18 0.88 4.10 2.51
C ILE A 18 0.63 5.26 3.47
N LEU A 19 0.36 6.43 2.92
CA LEU A 19 0.16 7.67 3.68
C LEU A 19 -1.14 8.36 3.26
N GLY A 20 -1.55 9.33 4.08
CA GLY A 20 -2.65 10.21 3.73
C GLY A 20 -4.01 9.55 3.71
N ASP A 21 -4.87 9.99 2.80
CA ASP A 21 -6.25 9.52 2.74
C ASP A 21 -6.37 8.04 2.43
N ASN A 22 -5.37 7.46 1.78
CA ASN A 22 -5.38 6.03 1.48
C ASN A 22 -5.38 5.18 2.73
N VAL A 23 -4.74 5.66 3.81
CA VAL A 23 -4.72 4.93 5.09
C VAL A 23 -6.15 4.76 5.60
N ASN A 24 -6.91 5.85 5.62
CA ASN A 24 -8.29 5.81 6.05
C ASN A 24 -9.14 4.96 5.13
N HIS A 25 -8.92 5.07 3.83
CA HIS A 25 -9.67 4.29 2.85
C HIS A 25 -9.46 2.79 3.04
N ILE A 26 -8.22 2.38 3.21
CA ILE A 26 -7.88 0.97 3.40
C ILE A 26 -8.44 0.43 4.71
N HIS A 27 -8.23 1.17 5.79
CA HIS A 27 -8.58 0.69 7.13
C HIS A 27 -10.08 0.79 7.43
N ASN A 28 -10.70 1.93 7.14
CA ASN A 28 -12.06 2.19 7.57
C ASN A 28 -13.11 1.90 6.51
N VAL A 29 -12.79 2.10 5.24
CA VAL A 29 -13.74 1.89 4.15
C VAL A 29 -13.69 0.47 3.63
N LEU A 30 -12.48 -0.01 3.27
CA LEU A 30 -12.31 -1.36 2.75
C LEU A 30 -12.11 -2.40 3.84
N ARG A 31 -11.81 -1.95 5.06
CA ARG A 31 -11.61 -2.83 6.23
C ARG A 31 -10.57 -3.91 6.00
N LYS A 32 -9.50 -3.54 5.32
CA LYS A 32 -8.39 -4.47 5.10
C LYS A 32 -7.65 -4.70 6.41
N LYS A 33 -7.07 -5.88 6.54
CA LYS A 33 -6.39 -6.32 7.76
C LYS A 33 -4.96 -6.73 7.45
N LEU A 34 -4.21 -7.02 8.51
CA LEU A 34 -2.89 -7.62 8.37
C LEU A 34 -2.99 -8.88 7.51
N GLN A 35 -2.02 -9.10 6.66
CA GLN A 35 -1.91 -10.20 5.72
C GLN A 35 -2.78 -10.07 4.47
N ASP A 36 -3.70 -9.11 4.41
CA ASP A 36 -4.45 -8.86 3.20
C ASP A 36 -3.53 -8.27 2.13
N THR A 37 -3.83 -8.55 0.87
CA THR A 37 -3.06 -8.02 -0.25
C THR A 37 -3.82 -6.92 -0.95
N ILE A 38 -3.07 -5.95 -1.47
CA ILE A 38 -3.62 -4.85 -2.25
C ILE A 38 -2.74 -4.61 -3.46
N GLN A 39 -3.30 -3.97 -4.47
CA GLN A 39 -2.58 -3.60 -5.68
C GLN A 39 -2.12 -2.16 -5.54
N ILE A 40 -0.85 -1.92 -5.82
CA ILE A 40 -0.25 -0.59 -5.69
C ILE A 40 0.40 -0.20 -7.01
N CYS A 41 0.20 1.05 -7.41
CA CYS A 41 0.82 1.60 -8.60
C CYS A 41 1.69 2.79 -8.21
N ASP A 42 2.95 2.76 -8.65
CA ASP A 42 3.85 3.90 -8.52
C ASP A 42 3.46 4.89 -9.62
N GLN A 43 2.86 6.01 -9.23
CA GLN A 43 2.34 6.96 -10.21
C GLN A 43 3.44 7.74 -10.94
N GLU A 44 4.68 7.64 -10.48
CA GLU A 44 5.80 8.30 -11.16
C GLU A 44 6.42 7.42 -12.25
N THR A 45 6.43 6.10 -12.04
CA THR A 45 7.02 5.16 -13.00
C THR A 45 5.99 4.35 -13.76
N GLY A 46 4.77 4.27 -13.24
CA GLY A 46 3.72 3.44 -13.82
C GLY A 46 3.82 1.97 -13.46
N GLU A 47 4.77 1.60 -12.61
CA GLU A 47 4.93 0.20 -12.23
C GLU A 47 3.85 -0.24 -11.25
N ASN A 48 3.42 -1.49 -11.38
CA ASN A 48 2.39 -2.08 -10.54
C ASN A 48 2.98 -3.15 -9.64
N TYR A 49 2.47 -3.22 -8.42
CA TYR A 49 2.92 -4.18 -7.42
C TYR A 49 1.72 -4.83 -6.73
N ILE A 50 1.91 -6.06 -6.29
CA ILE A 50 0.99 -6.71 -5.35
C ILE A 50 1.72 -6.70 -4.02
N ALA A 51 1.10 -6.13 -3.00
CA ALA A 51 1.74 -5.97 -1.70
C ALA A 51 0.84 -6.49 -0.59
N LYS A 52 1.47 -7.03 0.44
CA LYS A 52 0.79 -7.56 1.62
C LYS A 52 0.90 -6.55 2.75
N ILE A 53 -0.21 -6.29 3.42
CA ILE A 53 -0.24 -5.39 4.57
C ILE A 53 0.44 -6.08 5.75
N VAL A 54 1.51 -5.48 6.26
CA VAL A 54 2.27 -6.06 7.38
C VAL A 54 2.17 -5.25 8.67
N GLU A 55 1.83 -3.95 8.56
CA GLU A 55 1.63 -3.11 9.74
C GLU A 55 0.54 -2.09 9.44
N ILE A 56 -0.35 -1.88 10.41
CA ILE A 56 -1.39 -0.86 10.32
C ILE A 56 -1.24 0.09 11.50
N HIS A 57 -1.04 1.36 11.18
CA HIS A 57 -0.92 2.43 12.18
C HIS A 57 -1.99 3.50 11.88
N THR A 58 -2.17 4.42 12.80
CA THR A 58 -3.18 5.46 12.66
C THR A 58 -2.92 6.35 11.45
N ASP A 59 -1.66 6.67 11.20
CA ASP A 59 -1.27 7.64 10.18
C ASP A 59 -0.54 7.03 8.99
N TYR A 60 -0.22 5.73 9.03
CA TYR A 60 0.40 5.07 7.89
C TYR A 60 0.18 3.56 7.96
N ILE A 61 0.36 2.91 6.81
CA ILE A 61 0.26 1.46 6.68
C ILE A 61 1.50 1.00 5.93
N ASN A 62 2.22 0.01 6.48
CA ASN A 62 3.37 -0.58 5.81
C ASN A 62 2.95 -1.85 5.10
N CYS A 63 3.39 -1.98 3.86
CA CYS A 63 3.13 -3.15 3.04
C CYS A 63 4.45 -3.73 2.54
N GLN A 64 4.45 -5.02 2.28
CA GLN A 64 5.60 -5.72 1.73
C GLN A 64 5.27 -6.18 0.32
N ILE A 65 6.13 -5.87 -0.64
CA ILE A 65 5.92 -6.26 -2.02
C ILE A 65 6.01 -7.76 -2.15
N GLU A 66 4.96 -8.37 -2.71
CA GLU A 66 4.93 -9.82 -2.99
C GLU A 66 5.23 -10.10 -4.45
N GLU A 67 4.71 -9.26 -5.35
CA GLU A 67 4.91 -9.41 -6.79
C GLU A 67 5.02 -8.05 -7.45
N LYS A 68 5.78 -7.98 -8.50
CA LYS A 68 5.93 -6.76 -9.30
C LYS A 68 5.22 -6.89 -10.64
#